data_c6e7002913ac7f40bceb2c35a975e84a
#
_entry.id   c6e7002913ac7f40bceb2c35a975e84a
#
_cell.length_a   1.000
_cell.length_b   1.000
_cell.length_c   1.000
_cell.angle_alpha   90.00
_cell.angle_beta   90.00
_cell.angle_gamma   90.00
#
_symmetry.space_group_name_H-M   'P 1'
#
loop_
_entity.id
_entity.type
_entity.pdbx_description
1 polymer ?
#
loop_
_entity_poly.entity_id
_entity_poly.type
_entity_poly.pdbx_seq_one_letter_code
_entity_poly.pdbx_strand_id
1 'polypeptide(L)'
;MKKINLMFVSILLGVVLLGEANARQASGQPEITTGKLVNALRLLNTHEYSYKNENGRFADRDQMLSYLRQKGLLSRSPVDLANPKPYELAITISSDGMHYQIALQRPSDMNDKSTWCKTAAFSDEKGVIFLGQAIDCEAAPR
;
A
#
# COMPACT_ATOMS: atom_id res chain seq x y z
N MET A 1 -12.92 77.95 -24.21
CA MET A 1 -13.50 77.69 -22.88
C MET A 1 -14.27 76.37 -22.91
N LYS A 2 -13.62 75.29 -22.47
CA LYS A 2 -14.23 73.94 -22.41
C LYS A 2 -14.47 73.57 -21.02
N LYS A 3 -15.70 73.33 -20.65
CA LYS A 3 -16.13 72.87 -19.31
C LYS A 3 -15.78 71.41 -19.14
N ILE A 4 -15.00 71.06 -18.10
CA ILE A 4 -14.67 69.71 -17.73
C ILE A 4 -15.75 69.25 -16.75
N ASN A 5 -16.53 68.26 -17.17
CA ASN A 5 -17.50 67.54 -16.31
C ASN A 5 -16.75 66.53 -15.48
N LEU A 6 -16.73 66.73 -14.19
CA LEU A 6 -16.18 65.82 -13.21
C LEU A 6 -17.23 64.73 -12.92
N MET A 7 -17.05 63.56 -13.48
CA MET A 7 -17.89 62.40 -13.25
C MET A 7 -17.35 61.63 -12.05
N PHE A 8 -18.06 61.67 -10.94
CA PHE A 8 -17.78 60.89 -9.76
C PHE A 8 -18.02 59.42 -10.05
N VAL A 9 -16.96 58.65 -10.15
CA VAL A 9 -17.03 57.19 -10.20
C VAL A 9 -16.96 56.68 -8.74
N SER A 10 -18.11 56.26 -8.21
CA SER A 10 -18.21 55.54 -6.94
C SER A 10 -17.64 54.13 -7.12
N ILE A 11 -16.47 53.91 -6.59
CA ILE A 11 -15.90 52.53 -6.48
C ILE A 11 -16.53 51.84 -5.28
N LEU A 12 -17.45 50.94 -5.60
CA LEU A 12 -18.03 50.00 -4.61
C LEU A 12 -16.97 48.95 -4.29
N LEU A 13 -16.36 49.07 -3.13
CA LEU A 13 -15.39 48.07 -2.62
C LEU A 13 -16.15 46.84 -2.14
N GLY A 14 -16.36 45.89 -3.05
CA GLY A 14 -16.88 44.58 -2.72
C GLY A 14 -15.80 43.75 -2.03
N VAL A 15 -15.88 43.63 -0.70
CA VAL A 15 -15.05 42.68 0.06
C VAL A 15 -15.58 41.27 -0.22
N VAL A 16 -14.94 40.58 -1.14
CA VAL A 16 -15.14 39.15 -1.35
C VAL A 16 -14.39 38.42 -0.22
N LEU A 17 -15.13 38.01 0.81
CA LEU A 17 -14.66 37.04 1.78
C LEU A 17 -14.48 35.69 1.05
N LEU A 18 -13.28 35.46 0.54
CA LEU A 18 -12.84 34.14 0.13
C LEU A 18 -12.74 33.28 1.38
N GLY A 19 -13.82 32.60 1.73
CA GLY A 19 -13.78 31.50 2.66
C GLY A 19 -12.83 30.43 2.11
N GLU A 20 -11.63 30.35 2.69
CA GLU A 20 -10.74 29.21 2.48
C GLU A 20 -11.44 27.97 3.03
N ALA A 21 -12.20 27.32 2.17
CA ALA A 21 -12.58 25.95 2.38
C ALA A 21 -11.28 25.14 2.30
N ASN A 22 -10.64 24.94 3.46
CA ASN A 22 -9.63 23.93 3.66
C ASN A 22 -10.27 22.56 3.36
N ALA A 23 -10.43 22.25 2.09
CA ALA A 23 -10.60 20.90 1.64
C ALA A 23 -9.30 20.18 2.01
N ARG A 24 -9.29 19.57 3.22
CA ARG A 24 -8.34 18.51 3.52
C ARG A 24 -8.55 17.48 2.44
N GLN A 25 -7.75 17.56 1.40
CA GLN A 25 -7.52 16.44 0.50
C GLN A 25 -7.02 15.31 1.40
N ALA A 26 -7.94 14.50 1.88
CA ALA A 26 -7.62 13.18 2.34
C ALA A 26 -6.82 12.57 1.19
N SER A 27 -5.53 12.37 1.39
CA SER A 27 -4.64 11.70 0.45
C SER A 27 -5.20 10.28 0.28
N GLY A 28 -6.15 10.15 -0.63
CA GLY A 28 -6.89 8.92 -0.88
C GLY A 28 -6.03 7.94 -1.64
N GLN A 29 -4.98 7.41 -1.03
CA GLN A 29 -4.48 6.13 -1.47
C GLN A 29 -5.60 5.12 -1.25
N PRO A 30 -6.04 4.40 -2.31
CA PRO A 30 -7.10 3.42 -2.18
C PRO A 30 -6.71 2.42 -1.10
N GLU A 31 -7.54 2.29 -0.09
CA GLU A 31 -7.30 1.36 1.00
C GLU A 31 -7.17 -0.06 0.44
N ILE A 32 -6.05 -0.71 0.76
CA ILE A 32 -5.83 -2.10 0.36
C ILE A 32 -6.69 -2.96 1.28
N THR A 33 -7.76 -3.53 0.73
CA THR A 33 -8.66 -4.41 1.47
C THR A 33 -8.00 -5.76 1.78
N THR A 34 -8.47 -6.44 2.81
CA THR A 34 -8.05 -7.81 3.17
C THR A 34 -8.11 -8.77 1.98
N GLY A 35 -9.15 -8.67 1.15
CA GLY A 35 -9.27 -9.49 -0.06
C GLY A 35 -8.15 -9.25 -1.07
N LYS A 36 -7.69 -8.02 -1.23
CA LYS A 36 -6.54 -7.70 -2.09
C LYS A 36 -5.25 -8.29 -1.53
N LEU A 37 -5.03 -8.24 -0.21
CA LEU A 37 -3.86 -8.86 0.42
C LEU A 37 -3.85 -10.38 0.21
N VAL A 38 -4.98 -11.04 0.45
CA VAL A 38 -5.13 -12.50 0.24
C VAL A 38 -4.82 -12.87 -1.21
N ASN A 39 -5.37 -12.14 -2.18
CA ASN A 39 -5.14 -12.42 -3.59
C ASN A 39 -3.70 -12.15 -4.03
N ALA A 40 -3.04 -11.13 -3.46
CA ALA A 40 -1.63 -10.89 -3.69
C ALA A 40 -0.76 -12.05 -3.16
N LEU A 41 -1.04 -12.55 -1.95
CA LEU A 41 -0.33 -13.72 -1.41
C LEU A 41 -0.59 -15.00 -2.21
N ARG A 42 -1.81 -15.23 -2.69
CA ARG A 42 -2.12 -16.37 -3.57
C ARG A 42 -1.30 -16.33 -4.86
N LEU A 43 -1.19 -15.15 -5.47
CA LEU A 43 -0.35 -14.95 -6.65
C LEU A 43 1.11 -15.26 -6.33
N LEU A 44 1.64 -14.72 -5.25
CA LEU A 44 3.03 -14.97 -4.83
C LEU A 44 3.26 -16.47 -4.57
N ASN A 45 2.42 -17.13 -3.76
CA ASN A 45 2.54 -18.57 -3.49
C ASN A 45 2.56 -19.41 -4.78
N THR A 46 1.65 -19.13 -5.70
CA THR A 46 1.59 -19.86 -6.98
C THR A 46 2.90 -19.72 -7.75
N HIS A 47 3.47 -18.53 -7.76
CA HIS A 47 4.68 -18.27 -8.54
C HIS A 47 5.97 -18.64 -7.81
N GLU A 48 5.96 -18.77 -6.48
CA GLU A 48 7.06 -19.37 -5.73
C GLU A 48 7.28 -20.83 -6.14
N TYR A 49 6.21 -21.59 -6.28
CA TYR A 49 6.30 -22.96 -6.78
C TYR A 49 6.74 -23.02 -8.25
N SER A 50 6.27 -22.10 -9.09
CA SER A 50 6.71 -22.03 -10.48
C SER A 50 8.20 -21.71 -10.57
N TYR A 51 8.64 -20.74 -9.79
CA TYR A 51 10.06 -20.36 -9.72
C TYR A 51 10.93 -21.52 -9.22
N LYS A 52 10.50 -22.20 -8.14
CA LYS A 52 11.22 -23.36 -7.60
C LYS A 52 11.34 -24.48 -8.63
N ASN A 53 10.30 -24.76 -9.39
CA ASN A 53 10.34 -25.78 -10.43
C ASN A 53 11.34 -25.42 -11.54
N GLU A 54 11.48 -24.15 -11.86
CA GLU A 54 12.42 -23.67 -12.90
C GLU A 54 13.85 -23.54 -12.36
N ASN A 55 14.06 -23.22 -11.07
CA ASN A 55 15.34 -22.81 -10.50
C ASN A 55 15.87 -23.72 -9.38
N GLY A 56 15.09 -24.73 -8.95
CA GLY A 56 15.46 -25.69 -7.91
C GLY A 56 15.35 -25.16 -6.46
N ARG A 57 15.01 -23.89 -6.26
CA ARG A 57 14.86 -23.24 -4.95
C ARG A 57 13.80 -22.16 -5.01
N PHE A 58 13.26 -21.76 -3.86
CA PHE A 58 12.36 -20.62 -3.75
C PHE A 58 13.09 -19.29 -3.96
N ALA A 59 12.32 -18.26 -4.34
CA ALA A 59 12.84 -16.94 -4.66
C ALA A 59 12.82 -16.01 -3.45
N ASP A 60 13.86 -15.21 -3.25
CA ASP A 60 13.74 -14.03 -2.41
C ASP A 60 12.86 -12.95 -3.07
N ARG A 61 12.61 -11.86 -2.33
CA ARG A 61 11.75 -10.77 -2.80
C ARG A 61 12.16 -10.23 -4.18
N ASP A 62 13.43 -9.96 -4.37
CA ASP A 62 13.92 -9.30 -5.59
C ASP A 62 13.92 -10.26 -6.78
N GLN A 63 14.25 -11.51 -6.54
CA GLN A 63 14.14 -12.60 -7.50
C GLN A 63 12.70 -12.82 -7.93
N MET A 64 11.76 -12.86 -6.97
CA MET A 64 10.34 -13.04 -7.27
C MET A 64 9.76 -11.85 -8.06
N LEU A 65 10.07 -10.62 -7.67
CA LEU A 65 9.61 -9.45 -8.40
C LEU A 65 10.17 -9.40 -9.82
N SER A 66 11.44 -9.80 -9.99
CA SER A 66 12.07 -9.91 -11.31
C SER A 66 11.41 -10.98 -12.18
N TYR A 67 11.17 -12.15 -11.61
CA TYR A 67 10.47 -13.26 -12.26
C TYR A 67 9.07 -12.88 -12.72
N LEU A 68 8.26 -12.28 -11.82
CA LEU A 68 6.91 -11.83 -12.16
C LEU A 68 6.91 -10.76 -13.26
N ARG A 69 7.91 -9.87 -13.27
CA ARG A 69 8.07 -8.86 -14.32
C ARG A 69 8.37 -9.50 -15.66
N GLN A 70 9.32 -10.43 -15.72
CA GLN A 70 9.69 -11.15 -16.94
C GLN A 70 8.52 -11.96 -17.54
N LYS A 71 7.70 -12.55 -16.68
CA LYS A 71 6.50 -13.31 -17.09
C LYS A 71 5.27 -12.41 -17.40
N GLY A 72 5.37 -11.09 -17.25
CA GLY A 72 4.24 -10.16 -17.42
C GLY A 72 3.13 -10.32 -16.38
N LEU A 73 3.45 -10.86 -15.21
CA LEU A 73 2.50 -11.21 -14.15
C LEU A 73 2.42 -10.15 -13.05
N LEU A 74 3.41 -9.27 -12.95
CA LEU A 74 3.46 -8.27 -11.89
C LEU A 74 2.23 -7.34 -11.92
N SER A 75 1.76 -6.97 -13.10
CA SER A 75 0.56 -6.15 -13.29
C SER A 75 -0.76 -6.85 -12.99
N ARG A 76 -0.76 -8.16 -12.80
CA ARG A 76 -1.95 -8.95 -12.43
C ARG A 76 -2.21 -8.96 -10.93
N SER A 77 -1.25 -8.53 -10.15
CA SER A 77 -1.45 -8.41 -8.70
C SER A 77 -2.45 -7.30 -8.39
N PRO A 78 -3.42 -7.54 -7.47
CA PRO A 78 -4.35 -6.50 -7.01
C PRO A 78 -3.68 -5.45 -6.11
N VAL A 79 -2.41 -5.67 -5.76
CA VAL A 79 -1.54 -4.80 -4.98
C VAL A 79 -0.29 -4.56 -5.81
N ASP A 80 0.23 -3.34 -5.84
CA ASP A 80 1.53 -3.07 -6.42
C ASP A 80 2.62 -3.73 -5.56
N LEU A 81 3.05 -4.95 -5.94
CA LEU A 81 4.03 -5.72 -5.18
C LEU A 81 5.42 -5.08 -5.15
N ALA A 82 5.74 -4.21 -6.09
CA ALA A 82 7.01 -3.49 -6.09
C ALA A 82 7.02 -2.36 -5.05
N ASN A 83 5.83 -1.76 -4.81
CA ASN A 83 5.64 -0.69 -3.83
C ASN A 83 4.25 -0.81 -3.16
N PRO A 84 4.04 -1.82 -2.30
CA PRO A 84 2.71 -2.20 -1.80
C PRO A 84 2.15 -1.26 -0.72
N LYS A 85 2.54 -0.01 -0.70
CA LYS A 85 2.14 0.93 0.36
C LYS A 85 0.64 0.90 0.64
N PRO A 86 0.24 0.98 1.91
CA PRO A 86 1.05 1.24 3.12
C PRO A 86 1.68 -0.03 3.73
N TYR A 87 1.73 -1.13 3.01
CA TYR A 87 2.35 -2.37 3.44
C TYR A 87 3.79 -2.47 2.95
N GLU A 88 4.55 -3.37 3.54
CA GLU A 88 5.84 -3.83 3.08
C GLU A 88 5.75 -5.30 2.71
N LEU A 89 6.33 -5.67 1.57
CA LEU A 89 6.47 -7.05 1.15
C LEU A 89 7.83 -7.57 1.63
N ALA A 90 7.81 -8.59 2.46
CA ALA A 90 8.98 -9.37 2.83
C ALA A 90 8.80 -10.81 2.33
N ILE A 91 9.85 -11.38 1.74
CA ILE A 91 9.97 -12.81 1.44
C ILE A 91 11.27 -13.29 2.06
N THR A 92 11.14 -14.17 3.03
CA THR A 92 12.27 -14.77 3.74
C THR A 92 12.43 -16.21 3.28
N ILE A 93 13.66 -16.58 2.91
CA ILE A 93 14.00 -17.93 2.43
C ILE A 93 14.90 -18.60 3.46
N SER A 94 14.68 -19.90 3.71
CA SER A 94 15.58 -20.71 4.52
C SER A 94 16.95 -20.84 3.87
N SER A 95 17.97 -21.15 4.66
CA SER A 95 19.36 -21.28 4.18
C SER A 95 19.53 -22.35 3.10
N ASP A 96 18.70 -23.39 3.11
CA ASP A 96 18.68 -24.45 2.10
C ASP A 96 17.86 -24.09 0.86
N GLY A 97 17.12 -22.96 0.87
CA GLY A 97 16.29 -22.52 -0.24
C GLY A 97 14.99 -23.32 -0.41
N MET A 98 14.65 -24.19 0.53
CA MET A 98 13.54 -25.14 0.41
C MET A 98 12.28 -24.71 1.11
N HIS A 99 12.36 -23.70 1.95
CA HIS A 99 11.23 -23.11 2.68
C HIS A 99 11.19 -21.60 2.48
N TYR A 100 10.00 -21.04 2.49
CA TYR A 100 9.81 -19.60 2.44
C TYR A 100 8.71 -19.13 3.39
N GLN A 101 8.78 -17.86 3.71
CA GLN A 101 7.71 -17.14 4.37
C GLN A 101 7.50 -15.80 3.64
N ILE A 102 6.25 -15.50 3.32
CA ILE A 102 5.86 -14.23 2.72
C ILE A 102 5.06 -13.44 3.75
N ALA A 103 5.39 -12.16 3.90
CA ALA A 103 4.63 -11.22 4.73
C ALA A 103 4.29 -9.97 3.94
N LEU A 104 3.03 -9.56 3.99
CA LEU A 104 2.56 -8.23 3.66
C LEU A 104 2.09 -7.58 4.96
N GLN A 105 2.94 -6.75 5.54
CA GLN A 105 2.72 -6.12 6.83
C GLN A 105 2.88 -4.61 6.75
N ARG A 106 2.20 -3.86 7.60
CA ARG A 106 2.48 -2.43 7.71
C ARG A 106 3.78 -2.26 8.48
N PRO A 107 4.67 -1.33 8.03
CA PRO A 107 5.84 -0.99 8.81
C PRO A 107 5.39 -0.51 10.20
N SER A 108 6.06 -0.97 11.23
CA SER A 108 5.85 -0.49 12.58
C SER A 108 6.44 0.91 12.70
N ASP A 109 5.60 1.93 12.63
CA ASP A 109 6.00 3.24 13.12
C ASP A 109 5.93 3.22 14.64
N MET A 110 7.09 3.18 15.30
CA MET A 110 7.19 3.11 16.76
C MET A 110 6.54 4.30 17.48
N ASN A 111 6.22 5.37 16.77
CA ASN A 111 5.58 6.57 17.33
C ASN A 111 4.05 6.55 17.18
N ASP A 112 3.48 5.69 16.34
CA ASP A 112 2.04 5.61 16.15
C ASP A 112 1.50 4.23 16.54
N LYS A 113 1.11 4.08 17.82
CA LYS A 113 0.50 2.85 18.34
C LYS A 113 -0.74 2.40 17.55
N SER A 114 -1.44 3.33 16.89
CA SER A 114 -2.61 3.01 16.09
C SER A 114 -2.27 2.24 14.80
N THR A 115 -1.03 2.32 14.32
CA THR A 115 -0.58 1.60 13.12
C THR A 115 -0.13 0.17 13.41
N TRP A 116 0.25 -0.15 14.66
CA TRP A 116 0.75 -1.48 15.04
C TRP A 116 -0.31 -2.57 14.94
N CYS A 117 -1.57 -2.22 15.14
CA CYS A 117 -2.67 -3.17 15.19
C CYS A 117 -3.38 -3.40 13.85
N LYS A 118 -2.76 -3.01 12.75
CA LYS A 118 -3.36 -3.18 11.43
C LYS A 118 -3.07 -4.55 10.83
N THR A 119 -4.05 -5.06 10.10
CA THR A 119 -4.03 -6.37 9.47
C THR A 119 -2.72 -6.60 8.71
N ALA A 120 -2.05 -7.68 9.03
CA ALA A 120 -0.96 -8.25 8.27
C ALA A 120 -1.43 -9.55 7.62
N ALA A 121 -0.87 -9.89 6.48
CA ALA A 121 -1.15 -11.14 5.80
C ALA A 121 0.17 -11.91 5.62
N PHE A 122 0.17 -13.19 5.99
CA PHE A 122 1.32 -14.07 5.96
C PHE A 122 1.00 -15.34 5.19
N SER A 123 2.01 -15.93 4.57
CA SER A 123 1.91 -17.24 3.96
C SER A 123 3.26 -17.94 3.98
N ASP A 124 3.24 -19.25 3.83
CA ASP A 124 4.43 -20.11 3.77
C ASP A 124 4.34 -21.11 2.60
N GLU A 125 5.30 -22.01 2.52
CA GLU A 125 5.37 -23.07 1.51
C GLU A 125 4.19 -24.04 1.54
N LYS A 126 3.38 -24.05 2.60
CA LYS A 126 2.13 -24.85 2.65
C LYS A 126 0.98 -24.17 1.94
N GLY A 127 1.17 -22.90 1.51
CA GLY A 127 0.17 -22.11 0.80
C GLY A 127 -0.98 -21.63 1.70
N VAL A 128 -0.89 -21.83 3.01
CA VAL A 128 -1.89 -21.35 3.96
C VAL A 128 -1.70 -19.85 4.17
N ILE A 129 -2.79 -19.09 4.03
CA ILE A 129 -2.75 -17.65 4.24
C ILE A 129 -3.33 -17.33 5.60
N PHE A 130 -2.53 -16.71 6.43
CA PHE A 130 -2.89 -16.23 7.75
C PHE A 130 -3.13 -14.73 7.69
N LEU A 131 -4.22 -14.30 8.32
CA LEU A 131 -4.52 -12.91 8.57
C LEU A 131 -4.41 -12.67 10.07
N GLY A 132 -3.64 -11.69 10.46
CA GLY A 132 -3.41 -11.42 11.87
C GLY A 132 -3.16 -9.94 12.12
N GLN A 133 -3.14 -9.62 13.40
CA GLN A 133 -2.62 -8.35 13.89
C GLN A 133 -1.22 -8.61 14.45
N ALA A 134 -0.39 -7.58 14.52
CA ALA A 134 0.89 -7.69 15.19
C ALA A 134 0.68 -8.15 16.65
N ILE A 135 1.62 -8.94 17.15
CA ILE A 135 1.63 -9.39 18.55
C ILE A 135 1.66 -8.14 19.44
N ASP A 136 0.96 -8.15 20.57
CA ASP A 136 0.80 -7.04 21.53
C ASP A 136 -0.17 -5.92 21.11
N CYS A 137 -1.03 -6.15 20.13
CA CYS A 137 -2.14 -5.27 19.88
C CYS A 137 -3.28 -5.50 20.87
N GLU A 138 -3.55 -4.55 21.74
CA GLU A 138 -4.79 -4.52 22.50
C GLU A 138 -5.97 -4.42 21.52
N ALA A 139 -6.90 -5.36 21.63
CA ALA A 139 -8.14 -5.27 20.88
C ALA A 139 -8.84 -3.95 21.24
N ALA A 140 -9.15 -3.13 20.25
CA ALA A 140 -9.91 -1.90 20.49
C ALA A 140 -11.17 -2.26 21.28
N PRO A 141 -11.50 -1.52 22.35
CA PRO A 141 -12.72 -1.76 23.10
C PRO A 141 -13.91 -1.64 22.15
N ARG A 142 -14.80 -2.61 22.19
CA ARG A 142 -16.04 -2.64 21.39
C ARG A 142 -17.05 -1.63 21.90
#